data_0414482d131b8c8d1f8afe08ec8e5517
#
_entry.id   0414482d131b8c8d1f8afe08ec8e5517
#
_cell.length_a   1.000
_cell.length_b   1.000
_cell.length_c   1.000
_cell.angle_alpha   90.00
_cell.angle_beta   90.00
_cell.angle_gamma   90.00
#
_symmetry.space_group_name_H-M   'P 1'
#
loop_
_entity.id
_entity.type
_entity.pdbx_description
1 polymer ?
#
loop_
_entity_poly.entity_id
_entity_poly.type
_entity_poly.pdbx_seq_one_letter_code
_entity_poly.pdbx_strand_id
1 'polypeptide(L)'
;TYATRAPTEADLARFLDEAGDEKSAFNGFNLVIGTAARDVALLGYLTNRGEDPYSGTVLASDTRAVVHGLSNSTLATPWPKIGDAQALVRDVLQRDTSVDALVDGLFGVLDTSRGPIGEPDEMRCTIRVEPVRLPSNADGTQLAAPGSAGAMHRGWYGTRTATVLLVPRSTAHPAVLVERDVYALDGGSGTSDTPPTHLDFSDARVRAAHERRYTWTL
;
A
#
# COMPACT_ATOMS: atom_id res chain seq x y z
N THR A 1 21.88 -6.08 25.41
CA THR A 1 20.99 -4.90 25.38
C THR A 1 21.50 -4.01 24.25
N TYR A 2 20.89 -4.09 23.08
CA TYR A 2 21.18 -3.14 22.01
C TYR A 2 20.49 -1.84 22.39
N ALA A 3 21.27 -0.84 22.82
CA ALA A 3 20.81 0.52 22.92
C ALA A 3 20.67 1.05 21.48
N THR A 4 19.51 0.85 20.89
CA THR A 4 19.22 1.38 19.57
C THR A 4 18.94 2.86 19.70
N ARG A 5 19.96 3.70 19.36
CA ARG A 5 19.66 5.11 19.13
C ARG A 5 18.68 5.24 17.95
N ALA A 6 17.84 6.27 17.98
CA ALA A 6 16.99 6.57 16.84
C ALA A 6 17.85 6.77 15.57
N PRO A 7 17.48 6.15 14.44
CA PRO A 7 18.20 6.33 13.18
C PRO A 7 18.22 7.80 12.77
N THR A 8 19.36 8.25 12.23
CA THR A 8 19.52 9.60 11.69
C THR A 8 19.29 9.60 10.18
N GLU A 9 19.20 10.78 9.58
CA GLU A 9 19.18 10.94 8.13
C GLU A 9 20.41 10.31 7.46
N ALA A 10 21.57 10.46 8.07
CA ALA A 10 22.82 9.84 7.56
C ALA A 10 22.77 8.30 7.61
N ASP A 11 22.14 7.72 8.63
CA ASP A 11 21.96 6.26 8.70
C ASP A 11 21.02 5.77 7.61
N LEU A 12 19.95 6.51 7.34
CA LEU A 12 19.02 6.20 6.28
C LEU A 12 19.64 6.36 4.89
N ALA A 13 20.38 7.45 4.66
CA ALA A 13 21.10 7.66 3.40
C ALA A 13 22.10 6.53 3.13
N ARG A 14 22.91 6.16 4.14
CA ARG A 14 23.86 5.04 4.02
C ARG A 14 23.15 3.73 3.67
N PHE A 15 22.02 3.43 4.31
CA PHE A 15 21.24 2.23 3.99
C PHE A 15 20.74 2.25 2.54
N LEU A 16 20.28 3.41 2.05
CA LEU A 16 19.82 3.54 0.67
C LEU A 16 20.95 3.36 -0.35
N ASP A 17 22.16 3.86 -0.03
CA ASP A 17 23.35 3.67 -0.86
C ASP A 17 23.72 2.18 -0.92
N GLU A 18 23.87 1.51 0.23
CA GLU A 18 24.19 0.07 0.32
C GLU A 18 23.15 -0.78 -0.43
N ALA A 19 21.85 -0.51 -0.23
CA ALA A 19 20.77 -1.21 -0.95
C ALA A 19 20.75 -0.87 -2.45
N GLY A 20 21.19 0.34 -2.81
CA GLY A 20 21.33 0.81 -4.18
C GLY A 20 22.38 0.06 -4.98
N ASP A 21 23.48 -0.33 -4.36
CA ASP A 21 24.55 -1.11 -5.00
C ASP A 21 24.07 -2.51 -5.43
N GLU A 22 23.13 -3.09 -4.69
CA GLU A 22 22.60 -4.43 -4.95
C GLU A 22 21.28 -4.43 -5.76
N LYS A 23 20.71 -3.27 -6.04
CA LYS A 23 19.36 -3.16 -6.63
C LYS A 23 19.17 -3.87 -7.97
N SER A 24 20.25 -4.05 -8.74
CA SER A 24 20.22 -4.74 -10.05
C SER A 24 20.04 -6.26 -9.92
N ALA A 25 20.28 -6.84 -8.74
CA ALA A 25 20.11 -8.27 -8.48
C ALA A 25 18.62 -8.67 -8.29
N PHE A 26 17.73 -7.68 -8.20
CA PHE A 26 16.31 -7.91 -7.90
C PHE A 26 15.42 -7.60 -9.12
N ASN A 27 14.26 -8.25 -9.17
CA ASN A 27 13.18 -7.84 -10.07
C ASN A 27 12.77 -6.39 -9.78
N GLY A 28 12.07 -5.75 -10.73
CA GLY A 28 11.62 -4.37 -10.58
C GLY A 28 10.85 -4.14 -9.28
N PHE A 29 11.36 -3.23 -8.43
CA PHE A 29 10.76 -2.88 -7.13
C PHE A 29 10.74 -1.38 -6.87
N ASN A 30 9.90 -0.99 -5.92
CA ASN A 30 9.94 0.27 -5.23
C ASN A 30 10.03 -0.01 -3.73
N LEU A 31 11.00 0.60 -3.06
CA LEU A 31 11.18 0.53 -1.62
C LEU A 31 10.97 1.90 -1.00
N VAL A 32 10.06 1.98 -0.03
CA VAL A 32 9.93 3.11 0.87
C VAL A 32 10.30 2.63 2.26
N ILE A 33 11.28 3.28 2.88
CA ILE A 33 11.69 2.98 4.24
C ILE A 33 11.49 4.21 5.11
N GLY A 34 10.95 4.02 6.29
CA GLY A 34 10.65 5.11 7.21
C GLY A 34 11.28 4.91 8.57
N THR A 35 11.64 6.00 9.21
CA THR A 35 11.97 6.02 10.63
C THR A 35 11.00 6.94 11.34
N ALA A 36 10.49 6.52 12.50
CA ALA A 36 9.73 7.37 13.39
C ALA A 36 10.57 7.63 14.63
N ALA A 37 11.37 8.69 14.60
CA ALA A 37 11.98 9.24 15.79
C ALA A 37 11.09 10.35 16.34
N ARG A 38 11.17 10.61 17.67
CA ARG A 38 10.24 11.46 18.41
C ARG A 38 9.86 12.79 17.76
N ASP A 39 10.74 13.39 16.97
CA ASP A 39 10.54 14.71 16.39
C ASP A 39 10.70 14.75 14.87
N VAL A 40 11.19 13.69 14.25
CA VAL A 40 11.48 13.64 12.83
C VAL A 40 11.00 12.32 12.23
N ALA A 41 10.05 12.38 11.31
CA ALA A 41 9.76 11.25 10.43
C ALA A 41 10.62 11.40 9.18
N LEU A 42 11.53 10.48 8.98
CA LEU A 42 12.35 10.40 7.77
C LEU A 42 11.78 9.31 6.86
N LEU A 43 11.67 9.60 5.58
CA LEU A 43 11.32 8.64 4.55
C LEU A 43 12.45 8.56 3.55
N GLY A 44 12.92 7.37 3.25
CA GLY A 44 13.83 7.08 2.16
C GLY A 44 13.11 6.37 1.03
N TYR A 45 13.53 6.64 -0.19
CA TYR A 45 12.97 5.99 -1.38
C TYR A 45 14.08 5.40 -2.25
N LEU A 46 13.90 4.18 -2.70
CA LEU A 46 14.78 3.50 -3.64
C LEU A 46 13.94 2.75 -4.67
N THR A 47 14.35 2.83 -5.93
CA THR A 47 13.78 2.02 -7.01
C THR A 47 14.88 1.52 -7.94
N ASN A 48 14.64 0.36 -8.56
CA ASN A 48 15.42 -0.12 -9.70
C ASN A 48 14.62 -0.05 -11.03
N ARG A 49 13.51 0.73 -11.06
CA ARG A 49 12.67 0.93 -12.22
C ARG A 49 13.04 2.23 -12.93
N GLY A 50 13.79 2.12 -14.03
CA GLY A 50 14.17 3.27 -14.84
C GLY A 50 15.06 4.28 -14.09
N GLU A 51 15.20 5.46 -14.66
CA GLU A 51 15.88 6.60 -14.04
C GLU A 51 14.86 7.43 -13.28
N ASP A 52 14.97 7.46 -11.95
CA ASP A 52 14.15 8.29 -11.08
C ASP A 52 15.07 9.16 -10.23
N PRO A 53 15.00 10.51 -10.33
CA PRO A 53 15.89 11.43 -9.62
C PRO A 53 15.70 11.38 -8.09
N TYR A 54 14.59 10.80 -7.61
CA TYR A 54 14.34 10.61 -6.17
C TYR A 54 14.87 9.27 -5.65
N SER A 55 15.33 8.37 -6.53
CA SER A 55 15.86 7.08 -6.12
C SER A 55 17.17 7.23 -5.36
N GLY A 56 17.28 6.58 -4.21
CA GLY A 56 18.44 6.69 -3.31
C GLY A 56 18.41 7.94 -2.44
N THR A 57 17.30 8.68 -2.38
CA THR A 57 17.24 9.92 -1.60
C THR A 57 16.39 9.79 -0.32
N VAL A 58 16.75 10.60 0.68
CA VAL A 58 15.89 10.84 1.83
C VAL A 58 14.90 11.94 1.46
N LEU A 59 13.61 11.59 1.47
CA LEU A 59 12.53 12.54 1.23
C LEU A 59 12.37 13.38 2.50
N ALA A 60 12.79 14.62 2.46
CA ALA A 60 12.70 15.52 3.61
C ALA A 60 11.24 15.69 4.05
N SER A 61 10.96 15.37 5.28
CA SER A 61 9.64 15.53 5.89
C SER A 61 9.61 16.74 6.83
N ASP A 62 10.14 17.86 6.37
CA ASP A 62 10.13 19.12 7.15
C ASP A 62 8.77 19.82 7.13
N THR A 63 7.83 19.38 6.33
CA THR A 63 6.57 20.05 6.19
C THR A 63 5.40 19.20 6.64
N ARG A 64 4.60 19.77 7.53
CA ARG A 64 3.28 19.25 7.89
C ARG A 64 2.49 18.94 6.61
N ALA A 65 2.05 17.68 6.49
CA ALA A 65 1.13 17.23 5.44
C ALA A 65 1.70 17.11 4.01
N VAL A 66 2.96 16.73 3.83
CA VAL A 66 3.37 16.21 2.53
C VAL A 66 2.83 14.78 2.38
N VAL A 67 1.98 14.57 1.40
CA VAL A 67 1.45 13.25 1.06
C VAL A 67 2.22 12.73 -0.14
N HIS A 68 3.04 11.71 0.08
CA HIS A 68 3.67 10.97 -1.00
C HIS A 68 2.77 9.82 -1.43
N GLY A 69 2.74 9.52 -2.71
CA GLY A 69 2.00 8.41 -3.25
C GLY A 69 2.86 7.62 -4.22
N LEU A 70 2.80 6.30 -4.10
CA LEU A 70 3.57 5.39 -4.92
C LEU A 70 2.68 4.25 -5.40
N SER A 71 2.86 3.85 -6.64
CA SER A 71 2.18 2.70 -7.24
C SER A 71 3.23 1.84 -7.95
N ASN A 72 2.80 1.01 -8.89
CA ASN A 72 3.71 0.23 -9.73
C ASN A 72 4.36 1.07 -10.86
N SER A 73 4.75 2.29 -10.51
CA SER A 73 5.48 3.29 -11.31
C SER A 73 6.62 3.83 -10.45
N THR A 74 7.14 5.02 -10.74
CA THR A 74 8.16 5.69 -9.93
C THR A 74 7.59 6.96 -9.28
N LEU A 75 8.30 7.58 -8.34
CA LEU A 75 7.87 8.83 -7.73
C LEU A 75 7.86 9.98 -8.76
N ALA A 76 8.81 9.99 -9.71
CA ALA A 76 8.90 11.01 -10.73
C ALA A 76 7.80 10.90 -11.80
N THR A 77 7.27 9.70 -12.02
CA THR A 77 6.24 9.42 -13.03
C THR A 77 5.05 8.68 -12.43
N PRO A 78 4.31 9.31 -11.50
CA PRO A 78 3.20 8.66 -10.81
C PRO A 78 2.05 8.34 -11.78
N TRP A 79 1.37 7.25 -11.50
CA TRP A 79 0.12 6.95 -12.20
C TRP A 79 -1.01 7.90 -11.79
N PRO A 80 -2.01 8.15 -12.67
CA PRO A 80 -3.09 9.11 -12.41
C PRO A 80 -3.79 8.92 -11.05
N LYS A 81 -4.04 7.67 -10.63
CA LYS A 81 -4.65 7.36 -9.35
C LYS A 81 -3.90 7.92 -8.12
N ILE A 82 -2.61 8.22 -8.27
CA ILE A 82 -1.81 8.77 -7.16
C ILE A 82 -2.25 10.20 -6.86
N GLY A 83 -2.50 11.02 -7.88
CA GLY A 83 -3.02 12.38 -7.67
C GLY A 83 -4.39 12.37 -6.98
N ASP A 84 -5.28 11.49 -7.41
CA ASP A 84 -6.60 11.31 -6.79
C ASP A 84 -6.46 10.88 -5.31
N ALA A 85 -5.63 9.85 -5.05
CA ALA A 85 -5.38 9.35 -3.70
C ALA A 85 -4.78 10.43 -2.79
N GLN A 86 -3.81 11.21 -3.29
CA GLN A 86 -3.19 12.29 -2.52
C GLN A 86 -4.19 13.39 -2.14
N ALA A 87 -5.12 13.74 -3.03
CA ALA A 87 -6.18 14.71 -2.74
C ALA A 87 -7.10 14.16 -1.63
N LEU A 88 -7.59 12.95 -1.78
CA LEU A 88 -8.47 12.32 -0.79
C LEU A 88 -7.79 12.15 0.58
N VAL A 89 -6.52 11.75 0.62
CA VAL A 89 -5.78 11.65 1.89
C VAL A 89 -5.64 13.03 2.55
N ARG A 90 -5.33 14.09 1.78
CA ARG A 90 -5.27 15.46 2.35
C ARG A 90 -6.61 15.86 2.96
N ASP A 91 -7.71 15.57 2.31
CA ASP A 91 -9.05 15.87 2.82
C ASP A 91 -9.34 15.11 4.13
N VAL A 92 -8.93 13.83 4.22
CA VAL A 92 -9.04 13.06 5.46
C VAL A 92 -8.19 13.66 6.58
N LEU A 93 -6.94 14.03 6.28
CA LEU A 93 -5.99 14.57 7.27
C LEU A 93 -6.36 15.98 7.76
N GLN A 94 -7.19 16.74 7.03
CA GLN A 94 -7.67 18.04 7.45
C GLN A 94 -8.80 17.97 8.49
N ARG A 95 -9.41 16.82 8.67
CA ARG A 95 -10.49 16.62 9.64
C ARG A 95 -9.89 16.43 11.04
N ASP A 96 -10.37 17.21 12.00
CA ASP A 96 -10.07 16.95 13.43
C ASP A 96 -10.91 15.75 13.86
N THR A 97 -10.23 14.62 14.07
CA THR A 97 -10.93 13.35 14.24
C THR A 97 -10.19 12.40 15.18
N SER A 98 -10.91 11.41 15.73
CA SER A 98 -10.32 10.34 16.50
C SER A 98 -9.45 9.42 15.62
N VAL A 99 -8.56 8.64 16.27
CA VAL A 99 -7.73 7.65 15.57
C VAL A 99 -8.58 6.67 14.75
N ASP A 100 -9.71 6.23 15.30
CA ASP A 100 -10.60 5.28 14.60
C ASP A 100 -11.27 5.93 13.38
N ALA A 101 -11.75 7.16 13.50
CA ALA A 101 -12.32 7.88 12.37
C ALA A 101 -11.25 8.23 11.30
N LEU A 102 -10.00 8.50 11.70
CA LEU A 102 -8.89 8.65 10.77
C LEU A 102 -8.60 7.35 10.02
N VAL A 103 -8.55 6.22 10.73
CA VAL A 103 -8.37 4.89 10.13
C VAL A 103 -9.49 4.61 9.13
N ASP A 104 -10.75 4.80 9.52
CA ASP A 104 -11.90 4.57 8.63
C ASP A 104 -11.88 5.52 7.42
N GLY A 105 -11.50 6.78 7.60
CA GLY A 105 -11.34 7.74 6.50
C GLY A 105 -10.26 7.30 5.50
N LEU A 106 -9.12 6.82 5.98
CA LEU A 106 -8.04 6.31 5.12
C LEU A 106 -8.45 5.01 4.40
N PHE A 107 -9.19 4.12 5.05
CA PHE A 107 -9.77 2.96 4.36
C PHE A 107 -10.78 3.39 3.29
N GLY A 108 -11.56 4.45 3.51
CA GLY A 108 -12.42 5.02 2.48
C GLY A 108 -11.65 5.47 1.23
N VAL A 109 -10.44 6.03 1.40
CA VAL A 109 -9.56 6.34 0.27
C VAL A 109 -9.11 5.06 -0.45
N LEU A 110 -8.65 4.05 0.31
CA LEU A 110 -8.17 2.78 -0.25
C LEU A 110 -9.29 1.98 -0.93
N ASP A 111 -10.54 2.22 -0.56
CA ASP A 111 -11.73 1.58 -1.14
C ASP A 111 -12.29 2.30 -2.38
N THR A 112 -11.67 3.41 -2.79
CA THR A 112 -12.10 4.16 -3.97
C THR A 112 -11.88 3.35 -5.24
N SER A 113 -12.96 3.08 -5.99
CA SER A 113 -12.93 2.38 -7.28
C SER A 113 -13.54 3.25 -8.38
N ARG A 114 -13.07 3.07 -9.60
CA ARG A 114 -13.67 3.62 -10.82
C ARG A 114 -14.55 2.62 -11.56
N GLY A 115 -14.83 1.48 -10.92
CA GLY A 115 -15.60 0.38 -11.49
C GLY A 115 -14.72 -0.75 -12.04
N PRO A 116 -15.36 -1.74 -12.68
CA PRO A 116 -14.65 -2.85 -13.30
C PRO A 116 -13.67 -2.36 -14.36
N ILE A 117 -12.50 -2.97 -14.41
CA ILE A 117 -11.50 -2.69 -15.43
C ILE A 117 -11.69 -3.64 -16.63
N GLY A 118 -11.73 -3.09 -17.84
CA GLY A 118 -11.76 -3.85 -19.10
C GLY A 118 -10.35 -4.13 -19.63
N GLU A 119 -9.44 -3.16 -19.46
CA GLU A 119 -8.09 -3.23 -19.97
C GLU A 119 -7.05 -3.06 -18.85
N PRO A 120 -5.88 -3.73 -18.95
CA PRO A 120 -4.83 -3.65 -17.90
C PRO A 120 -4.37 -2.23 -17.58
N ASP A 121 -4.37 -1.32 -18.55
CA ASP A 121 -3.96 0.07 -18.35
C ASP A 121 -4.92 0.86 -17.44
N GLU A 122 -6.18 0.46 -17.34
CA GLU A 122 -7.18 1.09 -16.49
C GLU A 122 -6.85 0.92 -14.99
N MET A 123 -6.03 -0.09 -14.63
CA MET A 123 -5.48 -0.23 -13.27
C MET A 123 -4.66 0.99 -12.82
N ARG A 124 -4.18 1.79 -13.76
CA ARG A 124 -3.45 3.02 -13.45
C ARG A 124 -4.34 4.13 -12.93
N CYS A 125 -5.65 4.01 -13.15
CA CYS A 125 -6.64 5.03 -12.83
C CYS A 125 -7.51 4.70 -11.61
N THR A 126 -7.47 3.49 -11.09
CA THR A 126 -8.27 3.07 -9.93
C THR A 126 -7.39 2.69 -8.73
N ILE A 127 -7.78 3.11 -7.51
CA ILE A 127 -7.07 2.76 -6.28
C ILE A 127 -7.41 1.32 -5.93
N ARG A 128 -8.70 1.02 -5.72
CA ARG A 128 -9.20 -0.33 -5.54
C ARG A 128 -9.50 -0.95 -6.91
N VAL A 129 -8.87 -2.07 -7.19
CA VAL A 129 -9.14 -2.89 -8.39
C VAL A 129 -10.26 -3.87 -8.05
N GLU A 130 -11.37 -3.77 -8.76
CA GLU A 130 -12.46 -4.74 -8.64
C GLU A 130 -12.04 -6.11 -9.19
N PRO A 131 -12.59 -7.21 -8.67
CA PRO A 131 -12.23 -8.54 -9.12
C PRO A 131 -12.51 -8.72 -10.61
N VAL A 132 -11.48 -9.05 -11.37
CA VAL A 132 -11.57 -9.43 -12.77
C VAL A 132 -11.11 -10.87 -12.94
N ARG A 133 -11.78 -11.61 -13.79
CA ARG A 133 -11.38 -12.98 -14.09
C ARG A 133 -10.15 -12.95 -14.99
N LEU A 134 -9.10 -13.67 -14.58
CA LEU A 134 -7.92 -13.82 -15.41
C LEU A 134 -8.26 -14.70 -16.60
N PRO A 135 -7.88 -14.29 -17.84
CA PRO A 135 -8.06 -15.12 -19.02
C PRO A 135 -7.28 -16.43 -18.86
N SER A 136 -7.88 -17.52 -19.31
CA SER A 136 -7.21 -18.82 -19.41
C SER A 136 -6.86 -19.11 -20.88
N ASN A 137 -5.76 -19.81 -21.10
CA ASN A 137 -5.45 -20.35 -22.42
C ASN A 137 -6.46 -21.43 -22.82
N ALA A 138 -6.49 -21.80 -24.10
CA ALA A 138 -7.38 -22.84 -24.62
C ALA A 138 -7.17 -24.22 -23.98
N ASP A 139 -6.02 -24.46 -23.36
CA ASP A 139 -5.68 -25.68 -22.61
C ASP A 139 -6.08 -25.61 -21.13
N GLY A 140 -6.74 -24.53 -20.68
CA GLY A 140 -7.15 -24.31 -19.31
C GLY A 140 -6.02 -23.78 -18.40
N THR A 141 -4.83 -23.50 -18.94
CA THR A 141 -3.78 -22.77 -18.23
C THR A 141 -4.09 -21.29 -18.22
N GLN A 142 -3.98 -20.63 -17.05
CA GLN A 142 -4.21 -19.19 -16.98
C GLN A 142 -2.94 -18.41 -17.35
N LEU A 143 -3.14 -17.30 -18.04
CA LEU A 143 -2.07 -16.33 -18.26
C LEU A 143 -1.68 -15.71 -16.91
N ALA A 144 -0.38 -15.69 -16.63
CA ALA A 144 0.12 -15.01 -15.44
C ALA A 144 -0.25 -13.53 -15.47
N ALA A 145 -0.70 -12.99 -14.34
CA ALA A 145 -0.90 -11.55 -14.24
C ALA A 145 0.42 -10.82 -14.53
N PRO A 146 0.40 -9.66 -15.22
CA PRO A 146 1.59 -8.90 -15.51
C PRO A 146 2.41 -8.65 -14.23
N GLY A 147 3.64 -9.18 -14.17
CA GLY A 147 4.55 -9.02 -13.03
C GLY A 147 4.52 -10.12 -11.97
N SER A 148 3.72 -11.19 -12.13
CA SER A 148 3.75 -12.34 -11.22
C SER A 148 4.78 -13.37 -11.71
N ALA A 149 5.87 -13.54 -10.97
CA ALA A 149 6.76 -14.70 -11.10
C ALA A 149 6.24 -15.81 -10.17
N GLY A 150 5.64 -16.85 -10.74
CA GLY A 150 5.33 -18.09 -10.02
C GLY A 150 3.86 -18.28 -9.66
N ALA A 151 3.48 -19.56 -9.62
CA ALA A 151 2.21 -20.17 -9.24
C ALA A 151 0.93 -19.48 -9.78
N MET A 152 0.45 -20.02 -10.87
CA MET A 152 -0.83 -19.63 -11.49
C MET A 152 -1.98 -19.92 -10.53
N HIS A 153 -2.51 -18.88 -9.91
CA HIS A 153 -3.77 -18.98 -9.19
C HIS A 153 -4.91 -18.94 -10.21
N ARG A 154 -5.62 -20.04 -10.35
CA ARG A 154 -6.89 -20.07 -11.07
C ARG A 154 -7.84 -19.13 -10.31
N GLY A 155 -8.33 -18.07 -10.95
CA GLY A 155 -9.35 -17.31 -10.29
C GLY A 155 -9.39 -15.83 -10.65
N TRP A 156 -9.53 -15.03 -9.64
CA TRP A 156 -9.80 -13.62 -9.71
C TRP A 156 -8.55 -12.80 -9.41
N TYR A 157 -8.36 -11.72 -10.13
CA TYR A 157 -7.37 -10.69 -9.86
C TYR A 157 -8.06 -9.44 -9.34
N GLY A 158 -7.56 -8.85 -8.27
CA GLY A 158 -8.11 -7.63 -7.70
C GLY A 158 -7.40 -7.25 -6.41
N THR A 159 -7.85 -6.17 -5.78
CA THR A 159 -7.35 -5.74 -4.48
C THR A 159 -7.88 -6.69 -3.41
N ARG A 160 -7.01 -7.49 -2.80
CA ARG A 160 -7.41 -8.45 -1.77
C ARG A 160 -7.48 -7.83 -0.39
N THR A 161 -6.48 -7.07 -0.03
CA THR A 161 -6.27 -6.55 1.32
C THR A 161 -5.83 -5.10 1.25
N ALA A 162 -6.29 -4.30 2.18
CA ALA A 162 -5.84 -2.94 2.42
C ALA A 162 -5.25 -2.82 3.82
N THR A 163 -4.23 -1.97 3.98
CA THR A 163 -3.53 -1.78 5.26
C THR A 163 -3.35 -0.30 5.55
N VAL A 164 -3.64 0.10 6.78
CA VAL A 164 -3.36 1.44 7.33
C VAL A 164 -2.41 1.30 8.49
N LEU A 165 -1.29 2.02 8.45
CA LEU A 165 -0.33 2.13 9.54
C LEU A 165 -0.26 3.58 10.02
N LEU A 166 -0.57 3.81 11.29
CA LEU A 166 -0.41 5.09 11.96
C LEU A 166 0.74 5.01 12.94
N VAL A 167 1.74 5.85 12.75
CA VAL A 167 2.88 5.98 13.64
C VAL A 167 2.84 7.35 14.30
N PRO A 168 2.59 7.43 15.61
CA PRO A 168 2.47 8.71 16.30
C PRO A 168 3.85 9.37 16.46
N ARG A 169 3.87 10.69 16.43
CA ARG A 169 5.08 11.47 16.76
C ARG A 169 5.40 11.49 18.25
N SER A 170 4.45 11.12 19.09
CA SER A 170 4.57 11.14 20.55
C SER A 170 4.45 9.72 21.10
N THR A 171 5.30 9.39 22.08
CA THR A 171 5.20 8.12 22.82
C THR A 171 3.97 8.03 23.73
N ALA A 172 3.19 9.11 23.86
CA ALA A 172 1.93 9.11 24.62
C ALA A 172 0.83 8.29 23.94
N HIS A 173 0.99 7.99 22.64
CA HIS A 173 0.04 7.20 21.87
C HIS A 173 0.72 5.97 21.28
N PRO A 174 0.03 4.83 21.17
CA PRO A 174 0.56 3.66 20.49
C PRO A 174 0.58 3.86 18.97
N ALA A 175 1.49 3.17 18.29
CA ALA A 175 1.36 2.92 16.88
C ALA A 175 0.20 1.95 16.61
N VAL A 176 -0.49 2.13 15.50
CA VAL A 176 -1.68 1.36 15.14
C VAL A 176 -1.52 0.85 13.70
N LEU A 177 -1.59 -0.46 13.52
CA LEU A 177 -1.70 -1.10 12.22
C LEU A 177 -3.07 -1.76 12.12
N VAL A 178 -3.81 -1.45 11.08
CA VAL A 178 -5.08 -2.08 10.77
C VAL A 178 -5.03 -2.64 9.37
N GLU A 179 -5.44 -3.88 9.23
CA GLU A 179 -5.55 -4.57 7.94
C GLU A 179 -6.99 -5.03 7.75
N ARG A 180 -7.54 -4.83 6.55
CA ARG A 180 -8.88 -5.28 6.14
C ARG A 180 -8.78 -6.12 4.88
N ASP A 181 -9.50 -7.25 4.87
CA ASP A 181 -9.80 -7.94 3.62
C ASP A 181 -10.80 -7.09 2.85
N VAL A 182 -10.55 -6.81 1.58
CA VAL A 182 -11.44 -5.96 0.76
C VAL A 182 -12.52 -6.80 0.10
N TYR A 183 -12.18 -8.03 -0.25
CA TYR A 183 -13.08 -9.00 -0.85
C TYR A 183 -12.98 -10.35 -0.17
N ALA A 184 -14.12 -11.04 -0.04
CA ALA A 184 -14.20 -12.43 0.41
C ALA A 184 -14.57 -13.35 -0.74
N LEU A 185 -14.01 -14.56 -0.71
CA LEU A 185 -14.37 -15.66 -1.61
C LEU A 185 -15.41 -16.54 -0.93
N ASP A 186 -16.55 -16.77 -1.55
CA ASP A 186 -17.51 -17.73 -1.08
C ASP A 186 -16.93 -19.15 -1.15
N GLY A 187 -16.93 -19.85 0.00
CA GLY A 187 -16.46 -21.24 0.08
C GLY A 187 -14.95 -21.42 0.22
N GLY A 188 -14.15 -20.38 0.38
CA GLY A 188 -12.72 -20.47 0.74
C GLY A 188 -11.78 -21.05 -0.34
N SER A 189 -12.29 -21.36 -1.55
CA SER A 189 -11.50 -21.89 -2.65
C SER A 189 -11.44 -20.87 -3.79
N GLY A 190 -10.22 -20.44 -4.13
CA GLY A 190 -9.95 -19.52 -5.25
C GLY A 190 -10.31 -20.06 -6.65
N THR A 191 -10.99 -21.20 -6.72
CA THR A 191 -11.43 -21.87 -7.97
C THR A 191 -12.91 -21.63 -8.27
N SER A 192 -13.65 -20.89 -7.43
CA SER A 192 -15.05 -20.58 -7.65
C SER A 192 -15.24 -19.72 -8.91
N ASP A 193 -16.26 -20.04 -9.69
CA ASP A 193 -16.71 -19.20 -10.81
C ASP A 193 -17.47 -17.95 -10.32
N THR A 194 -17.85 -17.93 -9.04
CA THR A 194 -18.52 -16.80 -8.40
C THR A 194 -17.50 -15.71 -8.11
N PRO A 195 -17.74 -14.45 -8.52
CA PRO A 195 -16.85 -13.34 -8.19
C PRO A 195 -16.78 -13.14 -6.68
N PRO A 196 -15.61 -12.72 -6.16
CA PRO A 196 -15.47 -12.34 -4.76
C PRO A 196 -16.44 -11.21 -4.38
N THR A 197 -17.01 -11.30 -3.19
CA THR A 197 -17.94 -10.29 -2.66
C THR A 197 -17.17 -9.17 -1.97
N HIS A 198 -17.47 -7.92 -2.32
CA HIS A 198 -16.95 -6.74 -1.64
C HIS A 198 -17.51 -6.68 -0.21
N LEU A 199 -16.63 -6.42 0.76
CA LEU A 199 -16.98 -6.43 2.19
C LEU A 199 -17.38 -5.05 2.67
N ASP A 200 -18.55 -4.95 3.29
CA ASP A 200 -19.07 -3.72 3.89
C ASP A 200 -18.65 -3.62 5.37
N PHE A 201 -17.67 -2.78 5.65
CA PHE A 201 -17.15 -2.55 7.01
C PHE A 201 -18.03 -1.64 7.88
N SER A 202 -19.19 -1.19 7.40
CA SER A 202 -20.23 -0.62 8.26
C SER A 202 -20.93 -1.72 9.09
N ASP A 203 -20.94 -2.98 8.63
CA ASP A 203 -21.40 -4.14 9.40
C ASP A 203 -20.36 -4.57 10.43
N ALA A 204 -20.73 -4.56 11.70
CA ALA A 204 -19.86 -4.97 12.79
C ALA A 204 -19.43 -6.44 12.72
N ARG A 205 -20.22 -7.32 12.12
CA ARG A 205 -19.87 -8.74 11.94
C ARG A 205 -18.78 -8.90 10.88
N VAL A 206 -18.87 -8.14 9.78
CA VAL A 206 -17.84 -8.09 8.74
C VAL A 206 -16.54 -7.56 9.35
N ARG A 207 -16.62 -6.46 10.11
CA ARG A 207 -15.46 -5.91 10.80
C ARG A 207 -14.79 -6.94 11.72
N ALA A 208 -15.57 -7.63 12.56
CA ALA A 208 -15.05 -8.63 13.48
C ALA A 208 -14.38 -9.84 12.79
N ALA A 209 -14.85 -10.21 11.60
CA ALA A 209 -14.34 -11.35 10.85
C ALA A 209 -13.14 -11.01 9.94
N HIS A 210 -13.08 -9.79 9.41
CA HIS A 210 -12.21 -9.40 8.31
C HIS A 210 -11.30 -8.20 8.60
N GLU A 211 -11.32 -7.65 9.83
CA GLU A 211 -10.39 -6.63 10.28
C GLU A 211 -9.41 -7.22 11.29
N ARG A 212 -8.13 -6.94 11.11
CA ARG A 212 -7.05 -7.27 12.06
C ARG A 212 -6.41 -5.98 12.52
N ARG A 213 -6.33 -5.79 13.84
CA ARG A 213 -5.78 -4.59 14.45
C ARG A 213 -4.67 -4.92 15.43
N TYR A 214 -3.55 -4.24 15.28
CA TYR A 214 -2.38 -4.37 16.13
C TYR A 214 -2.00 -3.01 16.68
N THR A 215 -1.62 -2.97 17.94
CA THR A 215 -1.13 -1.76 18.61
C THR A 215 0.13 -2.06 19.41
N TRP A 216 1.10 -1.15 19.38
CA TRP A 216 2.32 -1.27 20.16
C TRP A 216 2.88 0.10 20.52
N THR A 217 3.67 0.16 21.60
CA THR A 217 4.37 1.37 22.05
C THR A 217 5.73 1.43 21.36
N LEU A 218 6.14 2.63 20.92
CA LEU A 218 7.43 2.91 20.29
C LEU A 218 8.50 3.24 21.33
#